data_35d7c618ce2ac9d5f040b91542337f94
#
_entry.id   35d7c618ce2ac9d5f040b91542337f94
#
_cell.length_a   1.000
_cell.length_b   1.000
_cell.length_c   1.000
_cell.angle_alpha   90.00
_cell.angle_beta   90.00
_cell.angle_gamma   90.00
#
_symmetry.space_group_name_H-M   'P 1'
#
loop_
_entity.id
_entity.type
_entity.pdbx_description
1 polymer ?
#
loop_
_entity_poly.entity_id
_entity_poly.type
_entity_poly.pdbx_seq_one_letter_code
_entity_poly.pdbx_strand_id
1 'polypeptide(L)'
;MLSPESVPSSRYLAVFEDACRANNARMAGDCLRLASLIAARRTGPVTLVSLARAGTPVGVVLARLLREQFAREAAHYSVSIVRDRGIDAAALRHILARGHRVDSIVFVDGWTGKGVIARELDASIRTFNDAHGTRIDSGLHVLSDLAGAAACAASCEDYLIPSSILNATV
;
A
#
# COMPACT_ATOMS: atom_id res chain seq x y z
N MET A 1 22.58 14.20 0.55
CA MET A 1 23.36 13.31 1.45
C MET A 1 22.33 12.55 2.29
N LEU A 2 22.27 11.23 2.21
CA LEU A 2 21.34 10.44 3.04
C LEU A 2 21.87 10.45 4.49
N SER A 3 21.01 10.79 5.45
CA SER A 3 21.36 10.67 6.85
C SER A 3 21.59 9.21 7.21
N PRO A 4 22.66 8.86 7.94
CA PRO A 4 22.85 7.48 8.39
C PRO A 4 21.69 7.09 9.31
N GLU A 5 21.15 5.90 9.09
CA GLU A 5 20.13 5.34 9.98
C GLU A 5 20.76 5.08 11.36
N SER A 6 20.09 5.50 12.42
CA SER A 6 20.52 5.26 13.80
C SER A 6 19.51 4.37 14.51
N VAL A 7 20.00 3.58 15.47
CA VAL A 7 19.12 2.78 16.33
C VAL A 7 18.23 3.74 17.13
N PRO A 8 16.90 3.55 17.13
CA PRO A 8 15.98 4.37 17.91
C PRO A 8 16.32 4.35 19.41
N SER A 9 16.20 5.50 20.07
CA SER A 9 16.43 5.59 21.52
C SER A 9 15.36 4.82 22.29
N SER A 10 15.69 4.38 23.52
CA SER A 10 14.74 3.69 24.41
C SER A 10 13.47 4.52 24.65
N ARG A 11 13.61 5.84 24.77
CA ARG A 11 12.47 6.77 24.91
C ARG A 11 11.57 6.75 23.67
N TYR A 12 12.16 6.74 22.47
CA TYR A 12 11.41 6.68 21.23
C TYR A 12 10.65 5.35 21.10
N LEU A 13 11.32 4.23 21.45
CA LEU A 13 10.68 2.90 21.44
C LEU A 13 9.51 2.82 22.42
N ALA A 14 9.65 3.37 23.63
CA ALA A 14 8.54 3.41 24.59
C ALA A 14 7.34 4.20 24.06
N VAL A 15 7.55 5.39 23.48
CA VAL A 15 6.48 6.18 22.85
C VAL A 15 5.83 5.43 21.67
N PHE A 16 6.64 4.75 20.87
CA PHE A 16 6.13 3.93 19.78
C PHE A 16 5.25 2.77 20.28
N GLU A 17 5.68 2.06 21.32
CA GLU A 17 4.91 0.97 21.91
C GLU A 17 3.58 1.46 22.52
N ASP A 18 3.59 2.63 23.18
CA ASP A 18 2.36 3.24 23.71
C ASP A 18 1.41 3.61 22.56
N ALA A 19 1.93 4.20 21.49
CA ALA A 19 1.14 4.52 20.31
C ALA A 19 0.59 3.27 19.61
N CYS A 20 1.36 2.18 19.55
CA CYS A 20 0.87 0.89 19.04
C CYS A 20 -0.27 0.37 19.90
N ARG A 21 -0.12 0.35 21.23
CA ARG A 21 -1.20 -0.08 22.14
C ARG A 21 -2.47 0.73 21.95
N ALA A 22 -2.35 2.03 21.78
CA ALA A 22 -3.50 2.92 21.59
C ALA A 22 -4.19 2.73 20.23
N ASN A 23 -3.45 2.39 19.18
CA ASN A 23 -3.97 2.40 17.80
C ASN A 23 -4.16 1.00 17.18
N ASN A 24 -3.68 -0.08 17.80
CA ASN A 24 -3.74 -1.42 17.20
C ASN A 24 -5.17 -1.87 16.86
N ALA A 25 -6.12 -1.66 17.76
CA ALA A 25 -7.52 -2.05 17.52
C ALA A 25 -8.13 -1.25 16.36
N ARG A 26 -7.83 0.04 16.28
CA ARG A 26 -8.24 0.92 15.20
C ARG A 26 -7.64 0.48 13.87
N MET A 27 -6.33 0.27 13.82
CA MET A 27 -5.63 -0.18 12.62
C MET A 27 -6.16 -1.53 12.13
N ALA A 28 -6.44 -2.47 13.05
CA ALA A 28 -7.04 -3.76 12.70
C ALA A 28 -8.43 -3.57 12.06
N GLY A 29 -9.26 -2.70 12.62
CA GLY A 29 -10.56 -2.33 12.06
C GLY A 29 -10.45 -1.69 10.66
N ASP A 30 -9.49 -0.79 10.47
CA ASP A 30 -9.24 -0.15 9.18
C ASP A 30 -8.71 -1.15 8.14
N CYS A 31 -7.84 -2.08 8.53
CA CYS A 31 -7.41 -3.18 7.66
C CYS A 31 -8.60 -4.04 7.21
N LEU A 32 -9.47 -4.42 8.13
CA LEU A 32 -10.67 -5.21 7.81
C LEU A 32 -11.61 -4.44 6.89
N ARG A 33 -11.85 -3.16 7.16
CA ARG A 33 -12.66 -2.28 6.33
C ARG A 33 -12.09 -2.13 4.92
N LEU A 34 -10.77 -1.90 4.78
CA LEU A 34 -10.13 -1.79 3.48
C LEU A 34 -10.21 -3.11 2.70
N ALA A 35 -9.97 -4.25 3.35
CA ALA A 35 -10.12 -5.56 2.74
C ALA A 35 -11.56 -5.81 2.24
N SER A 36 -12.57 -5.42 3.03
CA SER A 36 -13.99 -5.49 2.65
C SER A 36 -14.30 -4.64 1.42
N LEU A 37 -13.79 -3.40 1.38
CA LEU A 37 -13.97 -2.49 0.25
C LEU A 37 -13.30 -3.03 -1.04
N ILE A 38 -12.12 -3.64 -0.93
CA ILE A 38 -11.43 -4.30 -2.05
C ILE A 38 -12.24 -5.51 -2.53
N ALA A 39 -12.68 -6.37 -1.59
CA ALA A 39 -13.47 -7.56 -1.92
C ALA A 39 -14.81 -7.24 -2.61
N ALA A 40 -15.45 -6.14 -2.22
CA ALA A 40 -16.69 -5.68 -2.83
C ALA A 40 -16.50 -5.13 -4.26
N ARG A 41 -15.33 -4.56 -4.55
CA ARG A 41 -15.02 -3.96 -5.86
C ARG A 41 -14.42 -4.94 -6.86
N ARG A 42 -13.96 -6.10 -6.41
CA ARG A 42 -13.31 -7.12 -7.25
C ARG A 42 -14.07 -8.44 -7.17
N THR A 43 -14.43 -9.00 -8.29
CA THR A 43 -15.22 -10.25 -8.36
C THR A 43 -14.38 -11.52 -8.49
N GLY A 44 -13.10 -11.38 -8.86
CA GLY A 44 -12.15 -12.48 -9.08
C GLY A 44 -10.98 -12.47 -8.09
N PRO A 45 -9.88 -13.16 -8.45
CA PRO A 45 -8.62 -13.10 -7.72
C PRO A 45 -8.11 -11.67 -7.57
N VAL A 46 -7.44 -11.38 -6.46
CA VAL A 46 -6.85 -10.06 -6.17
C VAL A 46 -5.34 -10.18 -6.14
N THR A 47 -4.65 -9.30 -6.86
CA THR A 47 -3.20 -9.18 -6.83
C THR A 47 -2.84 -7.85 -6.16
N LEU A 48 -2.55 -7.91 -4.86
CA LEU A 48 -2.11 -6.73 -4.12
C LEU A 48 -0.67 -6.37 -4.48
N VAL A 49 -0.46 -5.14 -4.86
CA VAL A 49 0.86 -4.56 -5.14
C VAL A 49 1.09 -3.44 -4.13
N SER A 50 1.80 -3.75 -3.06
CA SER A 50 2.12 -2.76 -2.04
C SER A 50 3.32 -1.92 -2.42
N LEU A 51 3.22 -0.61 -2.16
CA LEU A 51 4.32 0.31 -2.39
C LEU A 51 5.35 0.16 -1.26
N ALA A 52 6.55 -0.24 -1.62
CA ALA A 52 7.62 -0.44 -0.67
C ALA A 52 8.14 0.92 -0.16
N ARG A 53 8.39 1.05 1.11
CA ARG A 53 8.38 0.04 2.20
C ARG A 53 7.08 0.04 3.02
N ALA A 54 6.46 1.21 3.23
CA ALA A 54 5.36 1.39 4.18
C ALA A 54 4.11 0.56 3.85
N GLY A 55 3.81 0.39 2.58
CA GLY A 55 2.68 -0.44 2.13
C GLY A 55 2.87 -1.94 2.34
N THR A 56 4.11 -2.43 2.46
CA THR A 56 4.39 -3.87 2.53
C THR A 56 3.66 -4.59 3.68
N PRO A 57 3.75 -4.17 4.94
CA PRO A 57 3.02 -4.83 6.03
C PRO A 57 1.49 -4.74 5.86
N VAL A 58 1.00 -3.64 5.31
CA VAL A 58 -0.42 -3.47 5.01
C VAL A 58 -0.86 -4.50 3.95
N GLY A 59 -0.11 -4.64 2.85
CA GLY A 59 -0.39 -5.63 1.81
C GLY A 59 -0.40 -7.06 2.32
N VAL A 60 0.53 -7.43 3.22
CA VAL A 60 0.56 -8.75 3.86
C VAL A 60 -0.72 -9.02 4.66
N VAL A 61 -1.12 -8.06 5.50
CA VAL A 61 -2.34 -8.18 6.33
C VAL A 61 -3.59 -8.26 5.45
N LEU A 62 -3.70 -7.39 4.44
CA LEU A 62 -4.83 -7.39 3.52
C LEU A 62 -4.94 -8.69 2.72
N ALA A 63 -3.82 -9.24 2.24
CA ALA A 63 -3.82 -10.51 1.52
C ALA A 63 -4.33 -11.67 2.40
N ARG A 64 -3.96 -11.66 3.68
CA ARG A 64 -4.45 -12.63 4.66
C ARG A 64 -5.94 -12.46 4.90
N LEU A 65 -6.41 -11.23 5.17
CA LEU A 65 -7.82 -10.93 5.39
C LEU A 65 -8.69 -11.31 4.18
N LEU A 66 -8.24 -11.00 2.95
CA LEU A 66 -8.96 -11.36 1.74
C LEU A 66 -9.16 -12.88 1.63
N ARG A 67 -8.12 -13.67 1.94
CA ARG A 67 -8.22 -15.14 1.90
C ARG A 67 -9.08 -15.71 3.02
N GLU A 68 -8.85 -15.26 4.27
CA GLU A 68 -9.43 -15.88 5.46
C GLU A 68 -10.84 -15.36 5.77
N GLN A 69 -11.14 -14.09 5.51
CA GLN A 69 -12.43 -13.49 5.89
C GLN A 69 -13.37 -13.29 4.70
N PHE A 70 -12.84 -13.13 3.49
CA PHE A 70 -13.64 -12.83 2.31
C PHE A 70 -13.62 -13.95 1.25
N ALA A 71 -12.98 -15.09 1.53
CA ALA A 71 -12.85 -16.24 0.62
C ALA A 71 -12.36 -15.81 -0.78
N ARG A 72 -11.45 -14.84 -0.85
CA ARG A 72 -10.84 -14.36 -2.10
C ARG A 72 -9.46 -14.97 -2.27
N GLU A 73 -9.19 -15.51 -3.45
CA GLU A 73 -7.82 -15.79 -3.84
C GLU A 73 -7.04 -14.46 -3.90
N ALA A 74 -5.94 -14.36 -3.17
CA ALA A 74 -5.15 -13.15 -3.09
C ALA A 74 -3.65 -13.46 -3.14
N ALA A 75 -2.95 -12.83 -4.08
CA ALA A 75 -1.49 -12.77 -4.13
C ALA A 75 -0.99 -11.41 -3.63
N HIS A 76 0.25 -11.34 -3.14
CA HIS A 76 0.85 -10.10 -2.68
C HIS A 76 2.28 -9.95 -3.18
N TYR A 77 2.57 -8.79 -3.71
CA TYR A 77 3.89 -8.34 -4.14
C TYR A 77 4.22 -7.00 -3.49
N SER A 78 5.48 -6.82 -3.11
CA SER A 78 5.99 -5.52 -2.67
C SER A 78 6.86 -4.94 -3.78
N VAL A 79 6.51 -3.75 -4.26
CA VAL A 79 7.13 -3.15 -5.43
C VAL A 79 7.63 -1.75 -5.08
N SER A 80 8.85 -1.42 -5.49
CA SER A 80 9.43 -0.11 -5.25
C SER A 80 8.76 0.97 -6.09
N ILE A 81 8.53 2.12 -5.48
CA ILE A 81 8.19 3.36 -6.16
C ILE A 81 9.15 4.44 -5.70
N VAL A 82 9.70 5.19 -6.63
CA VAL A 82 10.69 6.23 -6.36
C VAL A 82 10.19 7.55 -6.92
N ARG A 83 10.23 8.60 -6.11
CA ARG A 83 9.86 9.94 -6.56
C ARG A 83 10.64 10.31 -7.83
N ASP A 84 9.96 10.93 -8.78
CA ASP A 84 10.49 11.35 -10.08
C ASP A 84 10.99 10.22 -10.99
N ARG A 85 10.79 8.94 -10.58
CA ARG A 85 11.12 7.75 -11.37
C ARG A 85 9.95 6.79 -11.55
N GLY A 86 8.92 6.91 -10.71
CA GLY A 86 7.74 6.07 -10.75
C GLY A 86 7.91 4.69 -10.14
N ILE A 87 6.98 3.81 -10.46
CA ILE A 87 6.97 2.42 -10.00
C ILE A 87 7.91 1.56 -10.84
N ASP A 88 8.47 0.52 -10.24
CA ASP A 88 9.33 -0.45 -10.94
C ASP A 88 8.54 -1.20 -12.02
N ALA A 89 8.71 -0.77 -13.27
CA ALA A 89 8.08 -1.38 -14.44
C ALA A 89 8.53 -2.84 -14.69
N ALA A 90 9.76 -3.22 -14.28
CA ALA A 90 10.22 -4.60 -14.42
C ALA A 90 9.47 -5.52 -13.47
N ALA A 91 9.17 -5.04 -12.25
CA ALA A 91 8.35 -5.77 -11.29
C ALA A 91 6.91 -5.95 -11.81
N LEU A 92 6.29 -4.93 -12.40
CA LEU A 92 4.96 -5.07 -13.01
C LEU A 92 4.95 -6.07 -14.17
N ARG A 93 5.93 -6.03 -15.05
CA ARG A 93 6.07 -7.04 -16.13
C ARG A 93 6.21 -8.45 -15.55
N HIS A 94 7.00 -8.62 -14.50
CA HIS A 94 7.16 -9.90 -13.83
C HIS A 94 5.83 -10.42 -13.26
N ILE A 95 5.04 -9.57 -12.60
CA ILE A 95 3.73 -9.92 -12.06
C ILE A 95 2.80 -10.41 -13.19
N LEU A 96 2.72 -9.67 -14.28
CA LEU A 96 1.89 -10.06 -15.44
C LEU A 96 2.38 -11.35 -16.09
N ALA A 97 3.71 -11.54 -16.23
CA ALA A 97 4.30 -12.76 -16.77
C ALA A 97 4.05 -14.00 -15.88
N ARG A 98 3.76 -13.81 -14.59
CA ARG A 98 3.33 -14.88 -13.68
C ARG A 98 1.85 -15.28 -13.85
N GLY A 99 1.15 -14.68 -14.79
CA GLY A 99 -0.24 -14.98 -15.11
C GLY A 99 -1.27 -14.18 -14.31
N HIS A 100 -0.84 -13.18 -13.53
CA HIS A 100 -1.79 -12.29 -12.87
C HIS A 100 -2.51 -11.40 -13.88
N ARG A 101 -3.82 -11.30 -13.73
CA ARG A 101 -4.67 -10.51 -14.64
C ARG A 101 -4.49 -9.01 -14.37
N VAL A 102 -4.54 -8.21 -15.42
CA VAL A 102 -4.46 -6.75 -15.35
C VAL A 102 -5.52 -6.15 -14.40
N ASP A 103 -6.74 -6.66 -14.49
CA ASP A 103 -7.89 -6.22 -13.70
C ASP A 103 -7.88 -6.74 -12.24
N SER A 104 -6.98 -7.66 -11.91
CA SER A 104 -6.78 -8.14 -10.53
C SER A 104 -5.85 -7.26 -9.71
N ILE A 105 -5.06 -6.38 -10.36
CA ILE A 105 -4.04 -5.57 -9.67
C ILE A 105 -4.71 -4.48 -8.83
N VAL A 106 -4.27 -4.38 -7.58
CA VAL A 106 -4.71 -3.37 -6.61
C VAL A 106 -3.49 -2.81 -5.89
N PHE A 107 -3.21 -1.53 -6.10
CA PHE A 107 -2.11 -0.85 -5.41
C PHE A 107 -2.50 -0.47 -3.99
N VAL A 108 -1.60 -0.75 -3.03
CA VAL A 108 -1.85 -0.49 -1.61
C VAL A 108 -0.68 0.22 -0.94
N ASP A 109 -0.99 1.12 -0.01
CA ASP A 109 -0.03 1.77 0.87
C ASP A 109 -0.65 2.01 2.26
N GLY A 110 0.13 2.52 3.20
CA GLY A 110 -0.34 2.87 4.54
C GLY A 110 -1.21 4.13 4.52
N TRP A 111 -0.74 5.20 3.91
CA TRP A 111 -1.45 6.50 3.84
C TRP A 111 -1.00 7.31 2.62
N THR A 112 -1.76 8.37 2.30
CA THR A 112 -1.46 9.24 1.15
C THR A 112 -0.48 10.36 1.46
N GLY A 113 -0.28 10.72 2.74
CA GLY A 113 0.50 11.89 3.13
C GLY A 113 0.00 13.16 2.42
N LYS A 114 0.84 13.79 1.61
CA LYS A 114 0.49 14.95 0.77
C LYS A 114 0.02 14.56 -0.65
N GLY A 115 -0.24 13.28 -0.90
CA GLY A 115 -0.70 12.76 -2.18
C GLY A 115 0.38 12.69 -3.28
N VAL A 116 1.65 12.91 -2.95
CA VAL A 116 2.73 12.89 -3.95
C VAL A 116 2.88 11.51 -4.57
N ILE A 117 2.92 10.46 -3.75
CA ILE A 117 3.09 9.08 -4.22
C ILE A 117 1.88 8.60 -5.02
N ALA A 118 0.66 9.01 -4.67
CA ALA A 118 -0.53 8.67 -5.46
C ALA A 118 -0.46 9.25 -6.88
N ARG A 119 -0.02 10.51 -7.01
CA ARG A 119 0.19 11.15 -8.33
C ARG A 119 1.33 10.50 -9.12
N GLU A 120 2.43 10.16 -8.45
CA GLU A 120 3.57 9.45 -9.07
C GLU A 120 3.15 8.07 -9.60
N LEU A 121 2.38 7.34 -8.81
CA LEU A 121 1.81 6.05 -9.20
C LEU A 121 0.93 6.21 -10.45
N ASP A 122 -0.01 7.15 -10.44
CA ASP A 122 -0.91 7.38 -11.57
C ASP A 122 -0.14 7.71 -12.86
N ALA A 123 0.82 8.63 -12.80
CA ALA A 123 1.63 8.99 -13.95
C ALA A 123 2.44 7.81 -14.50
N SER A 124 3.07 7.02 -13.62
CA SER A 124 3.88 5.89 -14.05
C SER A 124 3.05 4.71 -14.57
N ILE A 125 1.86 4.48 -14.01
CA ILE A 125 0.95 3.44 -14.53
C ILE A 125 0.39 3.82 -15.90
N ARG A 126 0.06 5.08 -16.14
CA ARG A 126 -0.34 5.55 -17.48
C ARG A 126 0.77 5.28 -18.50
N THR A 127 2.01 5.68 -18.18
CA THR A 127 3.16 5.41 -19.04
C THR A 127 3.35 3.91 -19.29
N PHE A 128 3.21 3.08 -18.26
CA PHE A 128 3.30 1.63 -18.38
C PHE A 128 2.19 1.08 -19.30
N ASN A 129 0.94 1.52 -19.11
CA ASN A 129 -0.20 1.10 -19.89
C ASN A 129 -0.03 1.43 -21.38
N ASP A 130 0.42 2.66 -21.69
CA ASP A 130 0.67 3.10 -23.06
C ASP A 130 1.78 2.27 -23.73
N ALA A 131 2.87 1.99 -22.99
CA ALA A 131 4.00 1.24 -23.52
C ALA A 131 3.73 -0.26 -23.73
N HIS A 132 2.78 -0.85 -22.97
CA HIS A 132 2.53 -2.29 -22.98
C HIS A 132 1.13 -2.67 -23.47
N GLY A 133 0.30 -1.71 -23.89
CA GLY A 133 -1.08 -1.96 -24.33
C GLY A 133 -1.98 -2.53 -23.22
N THR A 134 -1.69 -2.21 -21.95
CA THR A 134 -2.45 -2.69 -20.80
C THR A 134 -3.43 -1.63 -20.29
N ARG A 135 -4.28 -1.99 -19.32
CA ARG A 135 -5.22 -1.09 -18.65
C ARG A 135 -5.22 -1.36 -17.15
N ILE A 136 -4.05 -1.31 -16.52
CA ILE A 136 -3.93 -1.42 -15.06
C ILE A 136 -4.58 -0.19 -14.45
N ASP A 137 -5.44 -0.40 -13.46
CA ASP A 137 -6.04 0.66 -12.64
C ASP A 137 -4.96 1.26 -11.71
N SER A 138 -4.69 2.55 -11.83
CA SER A 138 -3.69 3.26 -11.03
C SER A 138 -4.18 3.66 -9.64
N GLY A 139 -5.43 3.37 -9.31
CA GLY A 139 -6.05 3.78 -8.05
C GLY A 139 -5.33 3.23 -6.82
N LEU A 140 -4.84 4.13 -5.95
CA LEU A 140 -4.19 3.76 -4.69
C LEU A 140 -5.22 3.47 -3.60
N HIS A 141 -5.04 2.36 -2.87
CA HIS A 141 -5.88 1.95 -1.75
C HIS A 141 -5.07 2.08 -0.45
N VAL A 142 -5.58 2.78 0.56
CA VAL A 142 -4.84 3.11 1.78
C VAL A 142 -5.65 2.89 3.06
N LEU A 143 -4.96 2.74 4.19
CA LEU A 143 -5.61 2.76 5.49
C LEU A 143 -6.13 4.15 5.82
N SER A 144 -5.32 5.21 5.56
CA SER A 144 -5.70 6.58 5.83
C SER A 144 -5.41 7.50 4.66
N ASP A 145 -6.43 8.25 4.20
CA ASP A 145 -6.31 9.23 3.12
C ASP A 145 -6.36 10.66 3.67
N LEU A 146 -5.19 11.19 3.97
CA LEU A 146 -5.03 12.56 4.50
C LEU A 146 -5.13 13.63 3.41
N ALA A 147 -4.89 13.26 2.15
CA ALA A 147 -4.82 14.19 1.03
C ALA A 147 -6.05 14.18 0.11
N GLY A 148 -7.01 13.26 0.32
CA GLY A 148 -8.10 13.05 -0.61
C GLY A 148 -7.64 12.54 -1.99
N ALA A 149 -6.51 11.80 -2.02
CA ALA A 149 -5.85 11.37 -3.25
C ALA A 149 -5.95 9.86 -3.51
N ALA A 150 -6.53 9.10 -2.58
CA ALA A 150 -6.73 7.67 -2.75
C ALA A 150 -8.00 7.36 -3.54
N ALA A 151 -7.96 6.28 -4.32
CA ALA A 151 -9.16 5.72 -4.95
C ALA A 151 -10.07 5.03 -3.93
N CYS A 152 -9.47 4.54 -2.83
CA CYS A 152 -10.19 3.89 -1.74
C CYS A 152 -9.40 4.02 -0.44
N ALA A 153 -10.08 4.41 0.64
CA ALA A 153 -9.48 4.51 1.96
C ALA A 153 -10.41 3.91 3.03
N ALA A 154 -9.80 3.35 4.06
CA ALA A 154 -10.56 2.91 5.25
C ALA A 154 -10.94 4.09 6.13
N SER A 155 -10.07 5.09 6.24
CA SER A 155 -10.20 6.26 7.10
C SER A 155 -9.58 7.50 6.43
N CYS A 156 -9.87 8.68 6.95
CA CYS A 156 -9.18 9.93 6.62
C CYS A 156 -8.51 10.55 7.86
N GLU A 157 -8.37 9.79 8.93
CA GLU A 157 -7.82 10.29 10.19
C GLU A 157 -6.31 10.03 10.28
N ASP A 158 -5.60 11.00 10.84
CA ASP A 158 -4.16 10.89 11.11
C ASP A 158 -3.91 10.15 12.41
N TYR A 159 -3.29 8.99 12.33
CA TYR A 159 -2.84 8.22 13.48
C TYR A 159 -1.56 7.45 13.14
N LEU A 160 -0.82 7.02 14.16
CA LEU A 160 0.42 6.28 13.94
C LEU A 160 0.14 4.93 13.27
N ILE A 161 0.74 4.75 12.10
CA ILE A 161 0.82 3.47 11.40
C ILE A 161 2.18 2.84 11.76
N PRO A 162 2.21 1.64 12.34
CA PRO A 162 3.45 1.03 12.87
C PRO A 162 4.63 0.98 11.92
N SER A 163 4.39 0.85 10.61
CA SER A 163 5.45 0.86 9.59
C SER A 163 6.18 2.20 9.45
N SER A 164 5.63 3.29 9.96
CA SER A 164 6.22 4.63 9.81
C SER A 164 7.51 4.82 10.61
N ILE A 165 7.72 4.05 11.68
CA ILE A 165 8.95 4.10 12.50
C ILE A 165 10.20 3.71 11.69
N LEU A 166 10.04 2.89 10.66
CA LEU A 166 11.13 2.38 9.85
C LEU A 166 11.47 3.30 8.65
N ASN A 167 10.76 4.39 8.48
CA ASN A 167 11.01 5.31 7.39
C ASN A 167 12.09 6.30 7.79
N ALA A 168 13.25 6.21 7.13
CA ALA A 168 14.20 7.30 7.15
C ALA A 168 13.55 8.52 6.48
N THR A 169 13.53 9.65 7.17
CA THR A 169 13.17 10.94 6.58
C THR A 169 14.32 11.40 5.68
N VAL A 170 14.05 11.51 4.39
CA VAL A 170 14.98 12.06 3.41
C VAL A 170 14.63 13.52 3.17
#